data_6358f32ba127dcd3bf2fe4afe7c31397
#
_entry.id   6358f32ba127dcd3bf2fe4afe7c31397
#
_cell.length_a   1.000
_cell.length_b   1.000
_cell.length_c   1.000
_cell.angle_alpha   90.00
_cell.angle_beta   90.00
_cell.angle_gamma   90.00
#
_symmetry.space_group_name_H-M   'P 1'
#
loop_
_entity.id
_entity.type
_entity.pdbx_description
1 polymer ?
#
loop_
_entity_poly.entity_id
_entity_poly.type
_entity_poly.pdbx_seq_one_letter_code
_entity_poly.pdbx_strand_id
1 'polypeptide(L)'
;MKILTWNCNGALRNKLAALDALSADILIIQECEDPQYHSQYREWAGDYLWIGNSKSKGIGIFPKNGNRVTSLSWHGSFSIAGLSSVHASTHWSTSDLQLMLPFRINDALTVLAVWTKGSSKESFRYIGQLWKYLQIHRKDLSGPRTLLLGDLNSNTIWDKPDRWWSHSGVVAELAQIGMQSVYHHTKQEPQGKESVPTFFLHRNLQKPYHIDYVFASSDILPDCTLHVGRASDWLSLSDHVPLVAAIDS
;
A
#
# COMPACT_ATOMS: atom_id res chain seq x y z
N MET A 1 18.66 0.04 -0.59
CA MET A 1 17.58 -0.35 -1.54
C MET A 1 16.52 0.73 -1.57
N LYS A 2 16.09 1.18 -2.75
CA LYS A 2 15.01 2.18 -2.93
C LYS A 2 13.71 1.51 -3.37
N ILE A 3 12.64 1.68 -2.62
CA ILE A 3 11.31 1.12 -2.90
C ILE A 3 10.35 2.29 -3.06
N LEU A 4 9.69 2.34 -4.23
CA LEU A 4 8.72 3.37 -4.55
C LEU A 4 7.30 2.81 -4.44
N THR A 5 6.39 3.55 -3.81
CA THR A 5 4.94 3.31 -3.93
C THR A 5 4.24 4.55 -4.47
N TRP A 6 3.27 4.35 -5.38
CA TRP A 6 2.53 5.43 -6.01
C TRP A 6 1.19 4.97 -6.59
N ASN A 7 0.12 5.63 -6.22
CA ASN A 7 -1.13 5.53 -6.95
C ASN A 7 -1.02 6.37 -8.22
N CYS A 8 -0.94 5.72 -9.37
CA CYS A 8 -0.70 6.40 -10.65
C CYS A 8 -1.96 7.02 -11.28
N ASN A 9 -3.15 6.81 -10.71
CA ASN A 9 -4.43 7.25 -11.26
C ASN A 9 -4.65 6.77 -12.71
N GLY A 10 -4.31 5.51 -12.99
CA GLY A 10 -4.45 4.88 -14.31
C GLY A 10 -3.42 5.30 -15.36
N ALA A 11 -3.47 4.64 -16.52
CA ALA A 11 -2.64 4.90 -17.69
C ALA A 11 -1.13 4.98 -17.39
N LEU A 12 -0.62 4.07 -16.56
CA LEU A 12 0.80 4.03 -16.17
C LEU A 12 1.73 3.97 -17.38
N ARG A 13 1.36 3.25 -18.44
CA ARG A 13 2.13 3.16 -19.69
C ARG A 13 2.53 4.49 -20.31
N ASN A 14 1.82 5.59 -19.98
CA ASN A 14 2.11 6.94 -20.46
C ASN A 14 3.00 7.75 -19.49
N LYS A 15 3.46 7.14 -18.39
CA LYS A 15 4.13 7.82 -17.26
C LYS A 15 5.49 7.18 -16.91
N LEU A 16 5.93 6.20 -17.69
CA LEU A 16 7.09 5.36 -17.40
C LEU A 16 8.38 6.18 -17.21
N ALA A 17 8.61 7.17 -18.08
CA ALA A 17 9.79 8.03 -18.00
C ALA A 17 9.90 8.80 -16.67
N ALA A 18 8.76 9.20 -16.08
CA ALA A 18 8.75 9.87 -14.78
C ALA A 18 9.16 8.92 -13.64
N LEU A 19 8.80 7.64 -13.74
CA LEU A 19 9.22 6.61 -12.79
C LEU A 19 10.69 6.26 -12.95
N ASP A 20 11.17 6.09 -14.18
CA ASP A 20 12.56 5.75 -14.49
C ASP A 20 13.52 6.82 -13.96
N ALA A 21 13.12 8.11 -13.99
CA ALA A 21 13.89 9.22 -13.44
C ALA A 21 14.13 9.13 -11.92
N LEU A 22 13.30 8.40 -11.18
CA LEU A 22 13.46 8.20 -9.73
C LEU A 22 14.49 7.12 -9.38
N SER A 23 14.90 6.30 -10.35
CA SER A 23 15.93 5.27 -10.19
C SER A 23 15.65 4.36 -8.96
N ALA A 24 14.40 3.95 -8.78
CA ALA A 24 14.01 3.03 -7.72
C ALA A 24 14.31 1.57 -8.11
N ASP A 25 14.64 0.74 -7.11
CA ASP A 25 14.94 -0.67 -7.29
C ASP A 25 13.67 -1.52 -7.43
N ILE A 26 12.59 -1.12 -6.74
CA ILE A 26 11.27 -1.75 -6.79
C ILE A 26 10.21 -0.66 -6.92
N LEU A 27 9.31 -0.83 -7.89
CA LEU A 27 8.16 0.04 -8.09
C LEU A 27 6.87 -0.70 -7.71
N ILE A 28 6.09 -0.15 -6.80
CA ILE A 28 4.83 -0.70 -6.29
C ILE A 28 3.72 0.29 -6.65
N ILE A 29 2.99 0.00 -7.72
CA ILE A 29 2.10 0.98 -8.35
C ILE A 29 0.65 0.56 -8.22
N GLN A 30 -0.16 1.42 -7.59
CA GLN A 30 -1.61 1.26 -7.49
C GLN A 30 -2.30 1.93 -8.68
N GLU A 31 -3.47 1.46 -9.02
CA GLU A 31 -4.30 1.88 -10.16
C GLU A 31 -3.65 1.67 -11.52
N CYS A 32 -2.61 0.87 -11.66
CA CYS A 32 -2.00 0.58 -12.94
C CYS A 32 -2.78 -0.51 -13.72
N GLU A 33 -2.74 -0.42 -15.03
CA GLU A 33 -3.19 -1.48 -15.92
C GLU A 33 -2.22 -2.66 -15.93
N ASP A 34 -2.71 -3.84 -16.31
CA ASP A 34 -1.87 -5.03 -16.49
C ASP A 34 -0.99 -4.87 -17.74
N PRO A 35 0.34 -4.96 -17.62
CA PRO A 35 1.28 -4.81 -18.73
C PRO A 35 1.06 -5.78 -19.89
N GLN A 36 0.51 -6.97 -19.63
CA GLN A 36 0.35 -8.00 -20.68
C GLN A 36 -0.46 -7.53 -21.89
N TYR A 37 -1.29 -6.51 -21.75
CA TYR A 37 -2.16 -6.01 -22.81
C TYR A 37 -1.54 -4.91 -23.71
N HIS A 38 -0.27 -4.51 -23.44
CA HIS A 38 0.40 -3.42 -24.15
C HIS A 38 1.88 -3.76 -24.35
N SER A 39 2.34 -4.02 -25.56
CA SER A 39 3.67 -4.55 -25.86
C SER A 39 4.83 -3.73 -25.26
N GLN A 40 4.86 -2.43 -25.51
CA GLN A 40 5.92 -1.55 -24.97
C GLN A 40 5.90 -1.47 -23.44
N TYR A 41 4.71 -1.48 -22.84
CA TYR A 41 4.58 -1.48 -21.39
C TYR A 41 4.99 -2.83 -20.79
N ARG A 42 4.69 -3.94 -21.48
CA ARG A 42 5.12 -5.29 -21.10
C ARG A 42 6.65 -5.43 -21.17
N GLU A 43 7.27 -4.85 -22.20
CA GLU A 43 8.74 -4.82 -22.33
C GLU A 43 9.38 -4.01 -21.20
N TRP A 44 8.88 -2.81 -20.92
CA TRP A 44 9.34 -1.97 -19.78
C TRP A 44 9.15 -2.67 -18.44
N ALA A 45 8.03 -3.39 -18.24
CA ALA A 45 7.71 -4.08 -17.00
C ALA A 45 8.72 -5.19 -16.68
N GLY A 46 9.20 -5.93 -17.70
CA GLY A 46 10.07 -7.09 -17.50
C GLY A 46 9.34 -8.21 -16.75
N ASP A 47 10.02 -8.81 -15.78
CA ASP A 47 9.38 -9.71 -14.81
C ASP A 47 8.63 -8.86 -13.79
N TYR A 48 7.35 -9.16 -13.57
CA TYR A 48 6.51 -8.37 -12.69
C TYR A 48 5.45 -9.24 -12.00
N LEU A 49 4.90 -8.73 -10.90
CA LEU A 49 3.67 -9.25 -10.31
C LEU A 49 2.55 -8.26 -10.54
N TRP A 50 1.34 -8.77 -10.74
CA TRP A 50 0.16 -7.91 -10.90
C TRP A 50 -1.10 -8.60 -10.35
N ILE A 51 -1.95 -7.85 -9.65
CA ILE A 51 -3.29 -8.26 -9.26
C ILE A 51 -4.28 -7.15 -9.56
N GLY A 52 -5.47 -7.50 -10.01
CA GLY A 52 -6.54 -6.54 -10.24
C GLY A 52 -7.86 -7.22 -10.59
N ASN A 53 -8.96 -6.48 -10.41
CA ASN A 53 -10.32 -6.95 -10.75
C ASN A 53 -10.67 -6.72 -12.21
N SER A 54 -9.86 -5.98 -12.93
CA SER A 54 -10.00 -5.71 -14.37
C SER A 54 -8.63 -5.41 -14.94
N LYS A 55 -8.41 -5.69 -16.23
CA LYS A 55 -7.16 -5.38 -16.93
C LYS A 55 -6.70 -3.92 -16.83
N SER A 56 -7.59 -3.01 -16.46
CA SER A 56 -7.34 -1.56 -16.49
C SER A 56 -6.85 -1.00 -15.16
N LYS A 57 -7.07 -1.68 -14.03
CA LYS A 57 -6.73 -1.16 -12.70
C LYS A 57 -6.40 -2.27 -11.72
N GLY A 58 -5.21 -2.21 -11.16
CA GLY A 58 -4.70 -3.16 -10.18
C GLY A 58 -3.51 -2.62 -9.42
N ILE A 59 -2.78 -3.52 -8.77
CA ILE A 59 -1.46 -3.27 -8.17
C ILE A 59 -0.43 -3.99 -9.02
N GLY A 60 0.57 -3.27 -9.50
CA GLY A 60 1.73 -3.81 -10.19
C GLY A 60 3.00 -3.68 -9.36
N ILE A 61 3.84 -4.71 -9.35
CA ILE A 61 5.15 -4.72 -8.71
C ILE A 61 6.18 -4.91 -9.81
N PHE A 62 7.06 -3.93 -9.99
CA PHE A 62 8.06 -3.92 -11.07
C PHE A 62 9.46 -3.87 -10.48
N PRO A 63 10.18 -5.00 -10.39
CA PRO A 63 11.57 -5.02 -9.98
C PRO A 63 12.45 -4.41 -11.08
N LYS A 64 13.47 -3.66 -10.67
CA LYS A 64 14.48 -3.03 -11.53
C LYS A 64 15.88 -3.37 -11.01
N ASN A 65 16.89 -3.02 -11.78
CA ASN A 65 18.30 -3.12 -11.36
C ASN A 65 18.72 -4.53 -10.92
N GLY A 66 18.19 -5.59 -11.58
CA GLY A 66 18.52 -6.98 -11.24
C GLY A 66 17.81 -7.55 -10.00
N ASN A 67 16.95 -6.77 -9.36
CA ASN A 67 16.14 -7.27 -8.25
C ASN A 67 15.06 -8.26 -8.73
N ARG A 68 14.63 -9.15 -7.85
CA ARG A 68 13.59 -10.16 -8.10
C ARG A 68 12.47 -10.05 -7.10
N VAL A 69 11.27 -10.36 -7.54
CA VAL A 69 10.08 -10.41 -6.67
C VAL A 69 9.38 -11.75 -6.84
N THR A 70 8.96 -12.34 -5.72
CA THR A 70 8.25 -13.62 -5.68
C THR A 70 6.97 -13.46 -4.89
N SER A 71 5.82 -13.77 -5.48
CA SER A 71 4.53 -13.72 -4.81
C SER A 71 4.48 -14.72 -3.64
N LEU A 72 3.87 -14.30 -2.54
CA LEU A 72 3.58 -15.15 -1.39
C LEU A 72 2.11 -15.57 -1.41
N SER A 73 1.87 -16.87 -1.19
CA SER A 73 0.52 -17.44 -1.15
C SER A 73 0.03 -17.49 0.29
N TRP A 74 -0.43 -16.36 0.81
CA TRP A 74 -1.03 -16.30 2.14
C TRP A 74 -2.51 -16.64 2.07
N HIS A 75 -2.95 -17.60 2.86
CA HIS A 75 -4.32 -18.06 2.92
C HIS A 75 -4.78 -18.18 4.37
N GLY A 76 -6.01 -17.84 4.63
CA GLY A 76 -6.60 -17.96 5.95
C GLY A 76 -8.03 -17.46 5.98
N SER A 77 -8.65 -17.60 7.16
CA SER A 77 -9.98 -17.09 7.43
C SER A 77 -10.03 -16.54 8.86
N PHE A 78 -11.00 -15.69 9.10
CA PHE A 78 -11.30 -15.13 10.41
C PHE A 78 -12.81 -15.19 10.68
N SER A 79 -13.17 -15.49 11.92
CA SER A 79 -14.54 -15.41 12.43
C SER A 79 -14.56 -14.64 13.73
N ILE A 80 -15.52 -13.74 13.88
CA ILE A 80 -15.70 -13.05 15.15
C ILE A 80 -16.21 -14.05 16.18
N ALA A 81 -15.47 -14.21 17.27
CA ALA A 81 -15.79 -15.17 18.32
C ALA A 81 -17.17 -14.89 18.96
N GLY A 82 -17.91 -15.95 19.25
CA GLY A 82 -19.22 -15.86 19.89
C GLY A 82 -20.39 -15.55 18.94
N LEU A 83 -20.13 -15.35 17.65
CA LEU A 83 -21.17 -15.16 16.64
C LEU A 83 -21.29 -16.41 15.76
N SER A 84 -22.47 -17.01 15.72
CA SER A 84 -22.75 -18.20 14.89
C SER A 84 -23.13 -17.86 13.43
N SER A 85 -23.16 -16.57 13.09
CA SER A 85 -23.52 -16.12 11.75
C SER A 85 -22.35 -16.31 10.77
N VAL A 86 -22.63 -16.83 9.60
CA VAL A 86 -21.69 -16.91 8.45
C VAL A 86 -21.76 -15.69 7.55
N HIS A 87 -22.34 -14.58 8.03
CA HIS A 87 -22.44 -13.34 7.27
C HIS A 87 -21.05 -12.75 7.03
N ALA A 88 -20.82 -12.16 5.84
CA ALA A 88 -19.54 -11.56 5.44
C ALA A 88 -18.99 -10.46 6.38
N SER A 89 -19.80 -9.93 7.28
CA SER A 89 -19.37 -9.01 8.35
C SER A 89 -18.79 -9.71 9.57
N THR A 90 -18.99 -11.02 9.72
CA THR A 90 -18.62 -11.81 10.89
C THR A 90 -17.68 -12.97 10.56
N HIS A 91 -17.64 -13.37 9.32
CA HIS A 91 -16.74 -14.38 8.78
C HIS A 91 -16.21 -13.95 7.41
N TRP A 92 -14.92 -14.08 7.18
CA TRP A 92 -14.26 -13.79 5.90
C TRP A 92 -12.96 -14.57 5.74
N SER A 93 -12.53 -14.73 4.51
CA SER A 93 -11.27 -15.37 4.13
C SER A 93 -10.37 -14.40 3.34
N THR A 94 -9.12 -14.78 3.13
CA THR A 94 -8.20 -14.01 2.28
C THR A 94 -8.76 -13.80 0.87
N SER A 95 -9.46 -14.77 0.31
CA SER A 95 -10.05 -14.68 -1.04
C SER A 95 -11.19 -13.66 -1.16
N ASP A 96 -11.79 -13.24 -0.05
CA ASP A 96 -12.81 -12.19 -0.03
C ASP A 96 -12.21 -10.78 -0.05
N LEU A 97 -10.88 -10.68 0.17
CA LEU A 97 -10.15 -9.43 0.27
C LEU A 97 -9.30 -9.22 -0.99
N GLN A 98 -9.48 -8.08 -1.61
CA GLN A 98 -8.85 -7.78 -2.89
C GLN A 98 -7.78 -6.70 -2.74
N LEU A 99 -6.85 -6.66 -3.70
CA LEU A 99 -5.84 -5.61 -3.80
C LEU A 99 -4.92 -5.54 -2.56
N MET A 100 -4.59 -6.72 -2.05
CA MET A 100 -3.57 -6.99 -1.05
C MET A 100 -2.60 -8.01 -1.66
N LEU A 101 -1.38 -7.60 -1.99
CA LEU A 101 -0.40 -8.45 -2.67
C LEU A 101 0.83 -8.66 -1.79
N PRO A 102 0.92 -9.81 -1.08
CA PRO A 102 2.12 -10.18 -0.35
C PRO A 102 3.16 -10.77 -1.31
N PHE A 103 4.41 -10.34 -1.16
CA PHE A 103 5.54 -10.83 -1.96
C PHE A 103 6.86 -10.69 -1.21
N ARG A 104 7.93 -11.30 -1.74
CA ARG A 104 9.31 -11.12 -1.28
C ARG A 104 10.15 -10.43 -2.32
N ILE A 105 11.08 -9.60 -1.85
CA ILE A 105 12.15 -9.01 -2.64
C ILE A 105 13.44 -9.75 -2.30
N ASN A 106 14.10 -10.34 -3.33
CA ASN A 106 15.38 -11.03 -3.24
C ASN A 106 15.43 -12.09 -2.11
N ASP A 107 14.31 -12.73 -1.82
CA ASP A 107 14.10 -13.69 -0.72
C ASP A 107 14.46 -13.16 0.69
N ALA A 108 14.71 -11.86 0.84
CA ALA A 108 15.23 -11.23 2.06
C ALA A 108 14.27 -10.25 2.73
N LEU A 109 13.38 -9.58 1.98
CA LEU A 109 12.45 -8.58 2.49
C LEU A 109 11.01 -9.00 2.16
N THR A 110 10.18 -9.16 3.18
CA THR A 110 8.74 -9.42 3.02
C THR A 110 7.99 -8.11 2.83
N VAL A 111 7.09 -8.06 1.87
CA VAL A 111 6.35 -6.85 1.53
C VAL A 111 4.87 -7.17 1.33
N LEU A 112 4.00 -6.35 1.90
CA LEU A 112 2.58 -6.31 1.57
C LEU A 112 2.27 -5.01 0.83
N ALA A 113 1.99 -5.11 -0.47
CA ALA A 113 1.47 -4.00 -1.24
C ALA A 113 -0.04 -3.89 -1.06
N VAL A 114 -0.52 -2.66 -0.80
CA VAL A 114 -1.91 -2.40 -0.45
C VAL A 114 -2.50 -1.30 -1.34
N TRP A 115 -3.73 -1.53 -1.79
CA TRP A 115 -4.61 -0.50 -2.32
C TRP A 115 -6.01 -0.74 -1.77
N THR A 116 -6.37 -0.05 -0.69
CA THR A 116 -7.68 -0.23 -0.09
C THR A 116 -8.76 0.40 -0.96
N LYS A 117 -9.85 -0.32 -1.11
CA LYS A 117 -10.99 0.09 -1.91
C LYS A 117 -12.27 -0.30 -1.21
N GLY A 118 -13.39 0.27 -1.59
CA GLY A 118 -14.66 -0.14 -1.05
C GLY A 118 -15.82 0.32 -1.90
N SER A 119 -16.90 -0.45 -1.87
CA SER A 119 -18.18 -0.06 -2.46
C SER A 119 -19.07 0.57 -1.39
N SER A 120 -20.05 1.38 -1.81
CA SER A 120 -21.06 1.95 -0.91
C SER A 120 -21.92 0.89 -0.21
N LYS A 121 -21.88 -0.35 -0.70
CA LYS A 121 -22.66 -1.49 -0.17
C LYS A 121 -21.96 -2.26 0.95
N GLU A 122 -20.67 -1.96 1.22
CA GLU A 122 -19.87 -2.69 2.20
C GLU A 122 -19.69 -1.89 3.49
N SER A 123 -19.90 -2.52 4.63
CA SER A 123 -19.64 -1.93 5.94
C SER A 123 -18.14 -1.71 6.17
N PHE A 124 -17.31 -2.70 5.80
CA PHE A 124 -15.85 -2.68 5.92
C PHE A 124 -15.20 -2.24 4.62
N ARG A 125 -15.43 -1.00 4.21
CA ARG A 125 -14.83 -0.41 3.01
C ARG A 125 -13.53 0.34 3.34
N TYR A 126 -12.70 0.57 2.34
CA TYR A 126 -11.42 1.27 2.47
C TYR A 126 -10.54 0.64 3.57
N ILE A 127 -10.14 1.39 4.58
CA ILE A 127 -9.27 0.92 5.66
C ILE A 127 -9.83 -0.34 6.37
N GLY A 128 -11.14 -0.53 6.35
CA GLY A 128 -11.78 -1.75 6.87
C GLY A 128 -11.37 -3.02 6.14
N GLN A 129 -10.97 -2.94 4.86
CA GLN A 129 -10.43 -4.08 4.11
C GLN A 129 -9.05 -4.47 4.66
N LEU A 130 -8.19 -3.49 4.94
CA LEU A 130 -6.89 -3.76 5.55
C LEU A 130 -7.06 -4.28 6.99
N TRP A 131 -7.99 -3.70 7.76
CA TRP A 131 -8.31 -4.21 9.10
C TRP A 131 -8.70 -5.70 9.05
N LYS A 132 -9.59 -6.10 8.13
CA LYS A 132 -9.97 -7.51 7.91
C LYS A 132 -8.76 -8.38 7.55
N TYR A 133 -7.88 -7.89 6.69
CA TYR A 133 -6.67 -8.60 6.28
C TYR A 133 -5.74 -8.85 7.46
N LEU A 134 -5.55 -7.86 8.32
CA LEU A 134 -4.75 -7.98 9.53
C LEU A 134 -5.31 -9.02 10.52
N GLN A 135 -6.63 -9.17 10.63
CA GLN A 135 -7.21 -10.21 11.50
C GLN A 135 -6.78 -11.62 11.08
N ILE A 136 -6.54 -11.85 9.80
CA ILE A 136 -6.06 -13.14 9.27
C ILE A 136 -4.53 -13.23 9.34
N HIS A 137 -3.82 -12.20 8.84
CA HIS A 137 -2.41 -12.26 8.46
C HIS A 137 -1.45 -11.52 9.38
N ARG A 138 -1.88 -11.17 10.58
CA ARG A 138 -1.04 -10.51 11.59
C ARG A 138 0.26 -11.27 11.87
N LYS A 139 0.20 -12.61 11.93
CA LYS A 139 1.37 -13.45 12.15
C LYS A 139 2.33 -13.45 10.95
N ASP A 140 1.80 -13.44 9.74
CA ASP A 140 2.61 -13.40 8.52
C ASP A 140 3.38 -12.08 8.39
N LEU A 141 2.79 -10.97 8.92
CA LEU A 141 3.39 -9.63 8.93
C LEU A 141 4.28 -9.35 10.14
N SER A 142 4.27 -10.16 11.19
CA SER A 142 5.06 -9.94 12.43
C SER A 142 6.53 -10.36 12.30
N GLY A 143 6.96 -10.84 11.14
CA GLY A 143 8.35 -11.25 10.90
C GLY A 143 9.31 -10.05 10.77
N PRO A 144 10.61 -10.29 10.93
CA PRO A 144 11.61 -9.27 10.68
C PRO A 144 11.67 -8.90 9.19
N ARG A 145 12.27 -7.75 8.90
CA ARG A 145 12.45 -7.23 7.53
C ARG A 145 11.14 -7.25 6.75
N THR A 146 10.13 -6.61 7.33
CA THR A 146 8.78 -6.56 6.75
C THR A 146 8.35 -5.12 6.47
N LEU A 147 7.77 -4.88 5.30
CA LEU A 147 7.13 -3.63 4.89
C LEU A 147 5.64 -3.85 4.58
N LEU A 148 4.83 -2.85 4.89
CA LEU A 148 3.49 -2.68 4.35
C LEU A 148 3.40 -1.29 3.74
N LEU A 149 3.02 -1.18 2.46
CA LEU A 149 2.97 0.13 1.81
C LEU A 149 1.92 0.20 0.70
N GLY A 150 1.49 1.41 0.43
CA GLY A 150 0.54 1.72 -0.63
C GLY A 150 -0.49 2.77 -0.24
N ASP A 151 -1.55 2.82 -1.04
CA ASP A 151 -2.67 3.72 -0.85
C ASP A 151 -3.70 3.08 0.09
N LEU A 152 -3.77 3.61 1.31
CA LEU A 152 -4.74 3.15 2.32
C LEU A 152 -6.10 3.85 2.18
N ASN A 153 -6.22 4.87 1.30
CA ASN A 153 -7.44 5.65 1.15
C ASN A 153 -8.05 6.07 2.49
N SER A 154 -7.21 6.37 3.47
CA SER A 154 -7.62 6.57 4.86
C SER A 154 -6.63 7.46 5.61
N ASN A 155 -7.16 8.16 6.59
CA ASN A 155 -6.41 8.93 7.57
C ASN A 155 -7.23 9.03 8.86
N THR A 156 -6.58 9.22 9.99
CA THR A 156 -7.21 9.37 11.32
C THR A 156 -8.28 10.47 11.37
N ILE A 157 -8.16 11.52 10.54
CA ILE A 157 -9.15 12.63 10.49
C ILE A 157 -10.56 12.16 10.10
N TRP A 158 -10.69 10.97 9.52
CA TRP A 158 -11.98 10.37 9.13
C TRP A 158 -12.45 9.25 10.06
N ASP A 159 -11.74 9.02 11.16
CA ASP A 159 -12.14 8.03 12.15
C ASP A 159 -13.48 8.40 12.80
N LYS A 160 -14.27 7.37 13.05
CA LYS A 160 -15.60 7.51 13.70
C LYS A 160 -15.65 6.69 14.98
N PRO A 161 -16.20 7.23 16.07
CA PRO A 161 -16.23 6.54 17.36
C PRO A 161 -16.97 5.20 17.35
N ASP A 162 -17.90 5.00 16.42
CA ASP A 162 -18.70 3.78 16.26
C ASP A 162 -18.00 2.70 15.40
N ARG A 163 -16.76 2.96 14.94
CA ARG A 163 -16.02 2.07 14.05
C ARG A 163 -14.71 1.62 14.65
N TRP A 164 -14.65 0.37 15.06
CA TRP A 164 -13.43 -0.29 15.53
C TRP A 164 -12.47 -0.71 14.40
N TRP A 165 -12.89 -0.68 13.14
CA TRP A 165 -12.06 -0.81 11.93
C TRP A 165 -11.65 0.56 11.37
N SER A 166 -11.17 1.42 12.23
CA SER A 166 -10.74 2.78 11.90
C SER A 166 -9.28 2.83 11.44
N HIS A 167 -8.83 3.98 10.94
CA HIS A 167 -7.41 4.19 10.63
C HIS A 167 -6.54 4.02 11.87
N SER A 168 -6.90 4.67 12.96
CA SER A 168 -6.19 4.53 14.25
C SER A 168 -6.17 3.08 14.75
N GLY A 169 -7.27 2.34 14.54
CA GLY A 169 -7.34 0.92 14.86
C GLY A 169 -6.32 0.10 14.07
N VAL A 170 -6.20 0.32 12.76
CA VAL A 170 -5.21 -0.35 11.91
C VAL A 170 -3.79 0.02 12.32
N VAL A 171 -3.50 1.30 12.61
CA VAL A 171 -2.19 1.73 13.11
C VAL A 171 -1.83 1.04 14.43
N ALA A 172 -2.79 0.93 15.35
CA ALA A 172 -2.60 0.23 16.63
C ALA A 172 -2.34 -1.27 16.43
N GLU A 173 -3.07 -1.92 15.52
CA GLU A 173 -2.86 -3.33 15.18
C GLU A 173 -1.46 -3.58 14.58
N LEU A 174 -0.99 -2.69 13.69
CA LEU A 174 0.36 -2.75 13.12
C LEU A 174 1.43 -2.53 14.20
N ALA A 175 1.23 -1.58 15.11
CA ALA A 175 2.14 -1.34 16.22
C ALA A 175 2.26 -2.55 17.16
N GLN A 176 1.16 -3.29 17.41
CA GLN A 176 1.17 -4.52 18.22
C GLN A 176 2.04 -5.64 17.63
N ILE A 177 2.24 -5.65 16.31
CA ILE A 177 3.13 -6.60 15.64
C ILE A 177 4.49 -6.00 15.28
N GLY A 178 4.86 -4.86 15.89
CA GLY A 178 6.15 -4.22 15.74
C GLY A 178 6.34 -3.44 14.45
N MET A 179 5.26 -3.04 13.78
CA MET A 179 5.33 -2.21 12.57
C MET A 179 4.92 -0.77 12.85
N GLN A 180 5.70 0.19 12.35
CA GLN A 180 5.43 1.62 12.51
C GLN A 180 5.55 2.35 11.18
N SER A 181 4.81 3.45 11.04
CA SER A 181 4.90 4.31 9.86
C SER A 181 6.25 5.02 9.81
N VAL A 182 6.97 4.85 8.71
CA VAL A 182 8.28 5.49 8.48
C VAL A 182 8.14 7.01 8.49
N TYR A 183 7.05 7.57 7.91
CA TYR A 183 6.78 9.01 7.94
C TYR A 183 6.71 9.52 9.37
N HIS A 184 5.86 8.92 10.21
CA HIS A 184 5.63 9.38 11.59
C HIS A 184 6.86 9.14 12.48
N HIS A 185 7.60 8.05 12.25
CA HIS A 185 8.87 7.82 12.92
C HIS A 185 9.91 8.91 12.60
N THR A 186 10.01 9.30 11.33
CA THR A 186 11.01 10.29 10.88
C THR A 186 10.60 11.72 11.23
N LYS A 187 9.33 12.08 11.01
CA LYS A 187 8.84 13.45 11.20
C LYS A 187 8.42 13.77 12.62
N GLN A 188 8.17 12.75 13.46
CA GLN A 188 7.64 12.90 14.83
C GLN A 188 6.31 13.68 14.86
N GLU A 189 5.55 13.64 13.77
CA GLU A 189 4.22 14.22 13.66
C GLU A 189 3.17 13.20 14.08
N PRO A 190 2.10 13.59 14.81
CA PRO A 190 1.03 12.66 15.15
C PRO A 190 0.16 12.33 13.94
N GLN A 191 -0.45 11.15 13.95
CA GLN A 191 -1.45 10.73 12.97
C GLN A 191 -2.56 11.77 12.84
N GLY A 192 -2.94 12.14 11.62
CA GLY A 192 -3.93 13.17 11.32
C GLY A 192 -3.40 14.60 11.37
N LYS A 193 -2.11 14.79 11.58
CA LYS A 193 -1.42 16.09 11.60
C LYS A 193 -0.22 16.14 10.65
N GLU A 194 -0.21 15.28 9.66
CA GLU A 194 0.87 15.19 8.67
C GLU A 194 1.00 16.50 7.90
N SER A 195 2.19 17.09 7.95
CA SER A 195 2.49 18.36 7.26
C SER A 195 2.74 18.19 5.75
N VAL A 196 3.04 16.96 5.31
CA VAL A 196 3.31 16.64 3.91
C VAL A 196 2.20 15.77 3.33
N PRO A 197 1.35 16.30 2.44
CA PRO A 197 0.30 15.52 1.81
C PRO A 197 0.85 14.56 0.74
N THR A 198 0.15 13.45 0.55
CA THR A 198 0.43 12.46 -0.50
C THR A 198 -0.63 12.44 -1.60
N PHE A 199 -1.80 13.02 -1.34
CA PHE A 199 -2.95 13.06 -2.22
C PHE A 199 -3.58 14.45 -2.28
N PHE A 200 -4.05 14.85 -3.44
CA PHE A 200 -4.69 16.15 -3.70
C PHE A 200 -6.01 15.91 -4.44
N LEU A 201 -7.12 15.97 -3.72
CA LEU A 201 -8.44 15.65 -4.25
C LEU A 201 -8.76 16.50 -5.50
N HIS A 202 -9.03 15.83 -6.62
CA HIS A 202 -9.21 16.45 -7.95
C HIS A 202 -7.99 17.29 -8.41
N ARG A 203 -6.78 16.92 -7.99
CA ARG A 203 -5.51 17.65 -8.25
C ARG A 203 -5.54 19.09 -7.75
N ASN A 204 -6.36 19.36 -6.73
CA ASN A 204 -6.52 20.69 -6.15
C ASN A 204 -5.59 20.86 -4.94
N LEU A 205 -4.62 21.76 -5.05
CA LEU A 205 -3.66 22.10 -3.98
C LEU A 205 -4.32 22.56 -2.67
N GLN A 206 -5.56 23.03 -2.71
CA GLN A 206 -6.33 23.45 -1.53
C GLN A 206 -7.09 22.29 -0.85
N LYS A 207 -6.97 21.06 -1.39
CA LYS A 207 -7.61 19.86 -0.83
C LYS A 207 -6.59 18.74 -0.64
N PRO A 208 -5.52 19.00 0.16
CA PRO A 208 -4.47 18.03 0.41
C PRO A 208 -4.86 17.03 1.50
N TYR A 209 -4.40 15.78 1.36
CA TYR A 209 -4.56 14.72 2.36
C TYR A 209 -3.31 13.84 2.39
N HIS A 210 -3.08 13.15 3.50
CA HIS A 210 -2.04 12.12 3.62
C HIS A 210 -2.75 10.77 3.74
N ILE A 211 -2.68 9.93 2.68
CA ILE A 211 -3.41 8.65 2.60
C ILE A 211 -2.57 7.51 2.05
N ASP A 212 -1.36 7.80 1.58
CA ASP A 212 -0.38 6.80 1.17
C ASP A 212 0.66 6.65 2.27
N TYR A 213 1.01 5.40 2.60
CA TYR A 213 1.86 5.10 3.76
C TYR A 213 2.93 4.06 3.43
N VAL A 214 4.01 4.10 4.21
CA VAL A 214 5.01 3.04 4.34
C VAL A 214 5.15 2.71 5.82
N PHE A 215 4.83 1.47 6.19
CA PHE A 215 5.10 0.91 7.51
C PHE A 215 6.25 -0.06 7.42
N ALA A 216 7.14 -0.05 8.40
CA ALA A 216 8.30 -0.94 8.49
C ALA A 216 8.33 -1.65 9.84
N SER A 217 8.83 -2.90 9.85
CA SER A 217 9.11 -3.63 11.07
C SER A 217 10.23 -2.96 11.87
N SER A 218 10.19 -3.09 13.19
CA SER A 218 11.06 -2.37 14.14
C SER A 218 12.56 -2.61 13.93
N ASP A 219 12.94 -3.75 13.34
CA ASP A 219 14.33 -4.11 13.06
C ASP A 219 14.93 -3.35 11.88
N ILE A 220 14.11 -2.87 10.91
CA ILE A 220 14.58 -2.09 9.77
C ILE A 220 14.13 -0.62 9.82
N LEU A 221 13.19 -0.27 10.69
CA LEU A 221 12.63 1.07 10.79
C LEU A 221 13.69 2.17 11.04
N PRO A 222 14.71 1.97 11.92
CA PRO A 222 15.75 2.97 12.14
C PRO A 222 16.59 3.28 10.89
N ASP A 223 16.73 2.30 9.99
CA ASP A 223 17.52 2.40 8.76
C ASP A 223 16.66 2.83 7.55
N CYS A 224 15.37 3.14 7.78
CA CYS A 224 14.47 3.59 6.76
C CYS A 224 14.41 5.12 6.69
N THR A 225 14.54 5.66 5.47
CA THR A 225 14.21 7.05 5.18
C THR A 225 13.06 7.12 4.20
N LEU A 226 12.25 8.20 4.25
CA LEU A 226 11.10 8.40 3.37
C LEU A 226 11.16 9.77 2.71
N HIS A 227 11.14 9.77 1.37
CA HIS A 227 10.94 10.96 0.56
C HIS A 227 9.54 10.96 -0.03
N VAL A 228 8.82 12.07 0.12
CA VAL A 228 7.50 12.30 -0.51
C VAL A 228 7.69 13.24 -1.70
N GLY A 229 7.15 12.89 -2.86
CA GLY A 229 7.24 13.68 -4.08
C GLY A 229 6.57 15.05 -3.92
N ARG A 230 7.03 16.03 -4.69
CA ARG A 230 6.45 17.38 -4.66
C ARG A 230 5.23 17.46 -5.58
N ALA A 231 4.18 18.13 -5.13
CA ALA A 231 2.96 18.34 -5.92
C ALA A 231 3.24 18.98 -7.29
N SER A 232 4.20 19.94 -7.37
CA SER A 232 4.59 20.59 -8.61
C SER A 232 5.05 19.63 -9.70
N ASP A 233 5.66 18.51 -9.31
CA ASP A 233 6.29 17.57 -10.22
C ASP A 233 5.31 16.45 -10.66
N TRP A 234 4.30 16.15 -9.83
CA TRP A 234 3.48 14.95 -10.00
C TRP A 234 1.99 15.19 -10.29
N LEU A 235 1.42 16.37 -9.96
CA LEU A 235 -0.02 16.61 -10.16
C LEU A 235 -0.48 16.62 -11.62
N SER A 236 0.44 16.83 -12.57
CA SER A 236 0.12 16.66 -14.01
C SER A 236 -0.10 15.18 -14.37
N LEU A 237 0.47 14.24 -13.61
CA LEU A 237 0.44 12.81 -13.88
C LEU A 237 -0.62 12.08 -13.05
N SER A 238 -0.75 12.41 -11.76
CA SER A 238 -1.69 11.79 -10.83
C SER A 238 -2.19 12.83 -9.82
N ASP A 239 -3.27 12.54 -9.12
CA ASP A 239 -3.71 13.26 -7.92
C ASP A 239 -2.98 12.79 -6.65
N HIS A 240 -2.16 11.72 -6.75
CA HIS A 240 -1.21 11.31 -5.73
C HIS A 240 0.23 11.66 -6.12
N VAL A 241 1.08 11.86 -5.13
CA VAL A 241 2.54 11.96 -5.30
C VAL A 241 3.22 10.67 -4.83
N PRO A 242 4.36 10.27 -5.41
CA PRO A 242 5.04 9.05 -5.00
C PRO A 242 5.71 9.18 -3.63
N LEU A 243 5.78 8.06 -2.92
CA LEU A 243 6.61 7.87 -1.75
C LEU A 243 7.80 6.99 -2.13
N VAL A 244 9.00 7.40 -1.80
CA VAL A 244 10.23 6.63 -1.99
C VAL A 244 10.86 6.32 -0.64
N ALA A 245 10.78 5.06 -0.23
CA ALA A 245 11.47 4.57 0.95
C ALA A 245 12.86 4.07 0.55
N ALA A 246 13.89 4.52 1.25
CA ALA A 246 15.22 3.95 1.15
C ALA A 246 15.53 3.18 2.42
N ILE A 247 16.05 1.97 2.27
CA ILE A 247 16.50 1.10 3.37
C ILE A 247 18.00 0.94 3.21
N ASP A 248 18.75 1.44 4.18
CA ASP A 248 20.19 1.26 4.22
C ASP A 248 20.52 -0.21 4.56
N SER A 249 21.58 -0.73 3.95
CA SER A 249 22.00 -2.14 4.05
C SER A 249 23.02 -2.34 5.15
#